data_d514e9d1e4731ce44d006e0de5e5f36f
#
_entry.id   d514e9d1e4731ce44d006e0de5e5f36f
#
_cell.length_a   1.000
_cell.length_b   1.000
_cell.length_c   1.000
_cell.angle_alpha   90.00
_cell.angle_beta   90.00
_cell.angle_gamma   90.00
#
_symmetry.space_group_name_H-M   'P 1'
#
loop_
_entity.id
_entity.type
_entity.pdbx_description
1 polymer ?
#
loop_
_entity_poly.entity_id
_entity_poly.type
_entity_poly.pdbx_seq_one_letter_code
_entity_poly.pdbx_strand_id
1 'polypeptide(L)'
;RLWAYEKESLLLGFLIDLRFEDEINILDVAIDSSYQNRGHGYNMFLDYINIVPKKCTIFLEVNENNNKALSMYNKHCFKKINKREAYYNDGSDAIIMKLVK
;
A
#
# COMPACT_ATOMS: atom_id res chain seq x y z
N ARG A 1 -5.06 12.38 -1.03
CA ARG A 1 -3.95 12.95 -0.24
C ARG A 1 -2.65 12.30 -0.66
N LEU A 2 -1.62 13.09 -0.71
CA LEU A 2 -0.27 12.63 -1.00
C LEU A 2 0.54 12.58 0.30
N TRP A 3 1.15 11.43 0.57
CA TRP A 3 2.05 11.24 1.70
C TRP A 3 3.46 11.05 1.17
N ALA A 4 4.37 11.94 1.54
CA ALA A 4 5.78 11.84 1.16
C ALA A 4 6.54 11.13 2.28
N TYR A 5 7.38 10.17 1.91
CA TYR A 5 8.29 9.51 2.84
C TYR A 5 9.68 10.07 2.64
N GLU A 6 10.13 10.83 3.61
CA GLU A 6 11.43 11.49 3.58
C GLU A 6 12.32 11.01 4.72
N LYS A 7 13.60 10.96 4.46
CA LYS A 7 14.60 10.63 5.47
C LYS A 7 15.85 11.44 5.19
N GLU A 8 16.35 12.18 6.20
CA GLU A 8 17.52 13.03 6.06
C GLU A 8 17.41 13.99 4.88
N SER A 9 16.21 14.59 4.70
CA SER A 9 15.88 15.54 3.63
C SER A 9 15.85 14.92 2.23
N LEU A 10 15.90 13.58 2.12
CA LEU A 10 15.77 12.88 0.86
C LEU A 10 14.37 12.30 0.73
N LEU A 11 13.74 12.52 -0.43
CA LEU A 11 12.46 11.90 -0.74
C LEU A 11 12.71 10.47 -1.19
N LEU A 12 12.28 9.49 -0.40
CA LEU A 12 12.48 8.07 -0.67
C LEU A 12 11.28 7.41 -1.33
N GLY A 13 10.11 7.96 -1.14
CA GLY A 13 8.90 7.38 -1.71
C GLY A 13 7.66 8.20 -1.42
N PHE A 14 6.53 7.71 -1.91
CA PHE A 14 5.25 8.35 -1.67
C PHE A 14 4.11 7.33 -1.62
N LEU A 15 2.98 7.78 -1.08
CA LEU A 15 1.73 7.05 -1.05
C LEU A 15 0.60 8.03 -1.32
N ILE A 16 -0.36 7.63 -2.16
CA ILE A 16 -1.54 8.43 -2.46
C ILE A 16 -2.77 7.68 -1.96
N ASP A 17 -3.60 8.34 -1.16
CA ASP A 17 -4.85 7.77 -0.69
C ASP A 17 -6.03 8.67 -1.00
N LEU A 18 -7.21 8.05 -1.07
CA LEU A 18 -8.50 8.73 -1.18
C LEU A 18 -9.34 8.34 0.02
N ARG A 19 -9.82 9.33 0.76
CA ARG A 19 -10.58 9.11 1.99
C ARG A 19 -12.03 9.55 1.84
N PHE A 20 -12.91 8.71 2.35
CA PHE A 20 -14.32 9.04 2.48
C PHE A 20 -14.84 8.42 3.78
N GLU A 21 -15.23 9.26 4.73
CA GLU A 21 -15.65 8.84 6.08
C GLU A 21 -14.54 7.98 6.73
N ASP A 22 -14.85 6.77 7.16
CA ASP A 22 -13.92 5.86 7.82
C ASP A 22 -13.24 4.90 6.83
N GLU A 23 -13.38 5.16 5.54
CA GLU A 23 -12.84 4.30 4.49
C GLU A 23 -11.70 5.02 3.77
N ILE A 24 -10.59 4.31 3.63
CA ILE A 24 -9.40 4.82 2.94
C ILE A 24 -9.06 3.85 1.82
N ASN A 25 -8.88 4.38 0.61
CA ASN A 25 -8.42 3.60 -0.53
C ASN A 25 -7.04 4.07 -0.92
N ILE A 26 -6.05 3.18 -0.86
CA ILE A 26 -4.70 3.47 -1.33
C ILE A 26 -4.71 3.33 -2.85
N LEU A 27 -4.37 4.42 -3.54
CA LEU A 27 -4.39 4.48 -5.00
C LEU A 27 -3.04 4.19 -5.62
N ASP A 28 -1.95 4.58 -4.95
CA ASP A 28 -0.62 4.39 -5.48
C ASP A 28 0.41 4.42 -4.35
N VAL A 29 1.46 3.62 -4.53
CA VAL A 29 2.57 3.51 -3.59
C VAL A 29 3.85 3.33 -4.39
N ALA A 30 4.86 4.11 -4.09
CA ALA A 30 6.15 3.96 -4.77
C ALA A 30 7.31 4.24 -3.82
N ILE A 31 8.39 3.49 -3.99
CA ILE A 31 9.71 3.78 -3.42
C ILE A 31 10.64 4.04 -4.58
N ASP A 32 11.43 5.10 -4.49
CA ASP A 32 12.43 5.41 -5.50
C ASP A 32 13.32 4.20 -5.76
N SER A 33 13.59 3.91 -7.04
CA SER A 33 14.34 2.71 -7.44
C SER A 33 15.72 2.63 -6.79
N SER A 34 16.34 3.76 -6.51
CA SER A 34 17.65 3.82 -5.84
C SER A 34 17.61 3.34 -4.40
N TYR A 35 16.42 3.29 -3.80
CA TYR A 35 16.25 2.95 -2.38
C TYR A 35 15.44 1.68 -2.15
N GLN A 36 15.08 0.98 -3.19
CA GLN A 36 14.33 -0.28 -3.08
C GLN A 36 15.19 -1.39 -2.46
N ASN A 37 14.54 -2.39 -1.90
CA ASN A 37 15.17 -3.55 -1.26
C ASN A 37 16.00 -3.23 0.00
N ARG A 38 15.69 -2.11 0.66
CA ARG A 38 16.37 -1.68 1.90
C ARG A 38 15.42 -1.55 3.09
N GLY A 39 14.21 -2.09 2.98
CA GLY A 39 13.21 -2.00 4.04
C GLY A 39 12.45 -0.68 4.10
N HIS A 40 12.67 0.23 3.15
CA HIS A 40 11.99 1.54 3.17
C HIS A 40 10.49 1.42 2.92
N GLY A 41 10.06 0.52 2.06
CA GLY A 41 8.63 0.29 1.83
C GLY A 41 7.92 -0.16 3.09
N TYR A 42 8.50 -1.10 3.81
CA TYR A 42 7.96 -1.57 5.08
C TYR A 42 7.85 -0.42 6.10
N ASN A 43 8.91 0.37 6.23
CA ASN A 43 8.95 1.48 7.19
C ASN A 43 7.97 2.59 6.81
N MET A 44 7.84 2.91 5.53
CA MET A 44 6.87 3.88 5.04
C MET A 44 5.44 3.46 5.39
N PHE A 45 5.10 2.20 5.15
CA PHE A 45 3.78 1.68 5.49
C PHE A 45 3.54 1.65 6.99
N LEU A 46 4.55 1.30 7.78
CA LEU A 46 4.44 1.32 9.23
C LEU A 46 4.11 2.73 9.73
N ASP A 47 4.83 3.73 9.24
CA ASP A 47 4.60 5.13 9.60
C ASP A 47 3.21 5.58 9.17
N TYR A 48 2.82 5.25 7.93
CA TYR A 48 1.51 5.59 7.39
C TYR A 48 0.38 4.99 8.25
N ILE A 49 0.45 3.70 8.54
CA ILE A 49 -0.56 3.02 9.33
C ILE A 49 -0.66 3.62 10.72
N ASN A 50 0.46 4.00 11.32
CA ASN A 50 0.47 4.58 12.67
C ASN A 50 -0.23 5.94 12.73
N ILE A 51 -0.19 6.73 11.65
CA ILE A 51 -0.82 8.06 11.65
C ILE A 51 -2.25 8.05 11.12
N VAL A 52 -2.69 6.99 10.47
CA VAL A 52 -4.08 6.86 10.04
C VAL A 52 -4.98 6.77 11.27
N PRO A 53 -6.12 7.49 11.29
CA PRO A 53 -7.03 7.43 12.44
C PRO A 53 -7.50 6.02 12.76
N LYS A 54 -7.71 5.75 14.05
CA LYS A 54 -8.32 4.51 14.50
C LYS A 54 -9.76 4.43 13.96
N LYS A 55 -10.27 3.21 13.81
CA LYS A 55 -11.59 2.91 13.26
C LYS A 55 -11.68 3.04 11.74
N CYS A 56 -10.60 3.41 11.07
CA CYS A 56 -10.57 3.42 9.61
C CYS A 56 -10.34 2.02 9.07
N THR A 57 -10.92 1.74 7.90
CA THR A 57 -10.62 0.55 7.11
C THR A 57 -9.83 0.99 5.89
N ILE A 58 -8.68 0.38 5.67
CA ILE A 58 -7.80 0.71 4.56
C ILE A 58 -7.91 -0.39 3.50
N PHE A 59 -8.18 0.00 2.26
CA PHE A 59 -8.26 -0.91 1.12
C PHE A 59 -7.15 -0.61 0.12
N LEU A 60 -6.68 -1.64 -0.55
CA LEU A 60 -5.76 -1.51 -1.68
C LEU A 60 -5.99 -2.62 -2.69
N GLU A 61 -5.49 -2.41 -3.90
CA GLU A 61 -5.44 -3.43 -4.93
C GLU A 61 -3.98 -3.66 -5.33
N VAL A 62 -3.63 -4.92 -5.56
CA VAL A 62 -2.26 -5.29 -5.93
C VAL A 62 -2.31 -6.42 -6.96
N ASN A 63 -1.39 -6.37 -7.94
CA ASN A 63 -1.27 -7.43 -8.93
C ASN A 63 -0.90 -8.74 -8.25
N GLU A 64 -1.59 -9.83 -8.61
CA GLU A 64 -1.33 -11.16 -8.05
C GLU A 64 0.12 -11.62 -8.20
N ASN A 65 0.82 -11.11 -9.21
CA ASN A 65 2.21 -11.47 -9.49
C ASN A 65 3.23 -10.57 -8.75
N ASN A 66 2.76 -9.55 -8.07
CA ASN A 66 3.64 -8.68 -7.29
C ASN A 66 3.90 -9.26 -5.91
N ASN A 67 4.72 -10.31 -5.87
CA ASN A 67 5.00 -11.05 -4.64
C ASN A 67 5.63 -10.19 -3.55
N LYS A 68 6.44 -9.23 -3.94
CA LYS A 68 7.09 -8.31 -3.02
C LYS A 68 6.08 -7.44 -2.27
N ALA A 69 5.15 -6.85 -3.02
CA ALA A 69 4.09 -6.02 -2.44
C ALA A 69 3.14 -6.87 -1.59
N LEU A 70 2.73 -8.04 -2.09
CA LEU A 70 1.86 -8.95 -1.34
C LEU A 70 2.49 -9.34 0.00
N SER A 71 3.76 -9.66 0.00
CA SER A 71 4.50 -10.00 1.23
C SER A 71 4.52 -8.84 2.20
N MET A 72 4.78 -7.63 1.72
CA MET A 72 4.81 -6.43 2.55
C MET A 72 3.44 -6.15 3.17
N TYR A 73 2.38 -6.22 2.37
CA TYR A 73 1.03 -5.98 2.88
C TYR A 73 0.62 -7.03 3.90
N ASN A 74 0.97 -8.29 3.67
CA ASN A 74 0.72 -9.35 4.65
C ASN A 74 1.44 -9.09 5.97
N LYS A 75 2.67 -8.59 5.93
CA LYS A 75 3.43 -8.25 7.14
C LYS A 75 2.76 -7.11 7.93
N HIS A 76 2.05 -6.24 7.26
CA HIS A 76 1.28 -5.17 7.90
C HIS A 76 -0.15 -5.57 8.24
N CYS A 77 -0.45 -6.87 8.20
CA CYS A 77 -1.75 -7.44 8.58
C CYS A 77 -2.90 -7.14 7.63
N PHE A 78 -2.61 -6.73 6.40
CA PHE A 78 -3.62 -6.67 5.36
C PHE A 78 -4.05 -8.09 5.00
N LYS A 79 -5.34 -8.27 4.73
CA LYS A 79 -5.91 -9.56 4.36
C LYS A 79 -6.60 -9.48 3.02
N LYS A 80 -6.42 -10.52 2.20
CA LYS A 80 -7.14 -10.64 0.96
C LYS A 80 -8.63 -10.83 1.24
N ILE A 81 -9.46 -10.01 0.59
CA ILE A 81 -10.93 -10.10 0.72
C ILE A 81 -11.61 -10.47 -0.58
N ASN A 82 -10.98 -10.20 -1.72
CA ASN A 82 -11.56 -10.47 -3.03
C ASN A 82 -10.47 -10.39 -4.09
N LYS A 83 -10.86 -10.64 -5.35
CA LYS A 83 -10.00 -10.43 -6.51
C LYS A 83 -10.84 -9.93 -7.68
N ARG A 84 -10.21 -9.18 -8.58
CA ARG A 84 -10.78 -8.80 -9.88
C ARG A 84 -10.09 -9.63 -10.94
N GLU A 85 -10.81 -10.55 -11.58
CA GLU A 85 -10.22 -11.46 -12.57
C GLU A 85 -9.81 -10.70 -13.84
N ALA A 86 -8.64 -11.05 -14.38
CA ALA A 86 -8.11 -10.50 -15.62
C ALA A 86 -8.17 -8.97 -15.66
N TYR A 87 -7.87 -8.33 -14.54
CA TYR A 87 -8.00 -6.87 -14.38
C TYR A 87 -6.92 -6.11 -15.15
N TYR A 88 -5.70 -6.66 -15.21
CA TYR A 88 -4.57 -6.02 -15.88
C TYR A 88 -4.47 -6.48 -17.34
N ASN A 89 -3.76 -5.69 -18.15
CA ASN A 89 -3.65 -5.95 -19.60
C ASN A 89 -3.03 -7.30 -19.95
N ASP A 90 -2.17 -7.84 -19.08
CA ASP A 90 -1.54 -9.14 -19.27
C ASP A 90 -2.41 -10.32 -18.84
N GLY A 91 -3.65 -10.05 -18.40
CA GLY A 91 -4.58 -11.08 -17.94
C GLY A 91 -4.44 -11.44 -16.48
N SER A 92 -3.50 -10.84 -15.74
CA SER A 92 -3.36 -11.11 -14.31
C SER A 92 -4.47 -10.47 -13.50
N ASP A 93 -4.73 -11.07 -12.32
CA ASP A 93 -5.78 -10.63 -11.42
C ASP A 93 -5.29 -9.51 -10.48
N ALA A 94 -6.20 -8.64 -10.09
CA ALA A 94 -5.98 -7.72 -8.99
C ALA A 94 -6.47 -8.35 -7.69
N ILE A 95 -5.60 -8.40 -6.69
CA ILE A 95 -5.95 -8.87 -5.36
C ILE A 95 -6.40 -7.67 -4.54
N ILE A 96 -7.60 -7.75 -3.97
CA ILE A 96 -8.13 -6.70 -3.09
C ILE A 96 -7.84 -7.08 -1.66
N MET A 97 -7.19 -6.18 -0.94
CA MET A 97 -6.80 -6.40 0.45
C MET A 97 -7.34 -5.30 1.34
N LYS A 98 -7.56 -5.62 2.61
CA LYS A 98 -7.97 -4.63 3.60
C LYS A 98 -7.25 -4.80 4.92
N LEU A 99 -7.12 -3.69 5.64
CA LEU A 99 -6.70 -3.63 7.02
C LEU A 99 -7.73 -2.83 7.81
N VAL A 100 -8.29 -3.44 8.85
CA VAL A 100 -9.15 -2.74 9.80
C VAL A 100 -8.27 -2.27 10.93
N LYS A 101 -8.20 -0.96 11.10
CA LYS A 101 -7.32 -0.38 12.10
C LYS A 101 -7.96 -0.24 13.49
#